data_ba38da4ddde127678466f14de2c13027
#
_entry.id   ba38da4ddde127678466f14de2c13027
#
_cell.length_a   1.000
_cell.length_b   1.000
_cell.length_c   1.000
_cell.angle_alpha   90.00
_cell.angle_beta   90.00
_cell.angle_gamma   90.00
#
_symmetry.space_group_name_H-M   'P 1'
#
loop_
_entity.id
_entity.type
_entity.pdbx_description
1 polymer ?
#
loop_
_entity_poly.entity_id
_entity_poly.type
_entity_poly.pdbx_seq_one_letter_code
_entity_poly.pdbx_strand_id
1 'polypeptide(L)'
;MSIAKNVGGVPHMLSNIRSSDSYYDLKENVTNTLYKLPGGDHIVERIKKTKSNLKQIILPGQMFECMGISYLGPVNGHDIEKLIKVFHVAKRINGAVIIHVVTHKGHGYKPAERNPAKFHGIGPFDIVTGKELKSSDKPTYSDVFSEKICQLAKKDKSIVAVTAAMPDGTGLNKFSKWFPDRFFDVGIAEEHAVTFSAGMAAGGLKPVFAVYSSFLQRAYDQILHDVCIQHLHVVFAIDRAGLVGSDGETHQGIFDLSFLTSIPNMTVMAPKNGSELSAMLEFALLNFNSPIAIRYPRGQAYETGLEEHNAPIRYGKAEMIIEESDIALVAAGNMLITAQAVREKLKEKGYNITIVNERFIKPVDTDMLDRLSAVSYTHLRAHETLRHL
;
A
#
# COMPACT_ATOMS: atom_id res chain seq x y z
N MET A 1 11.03 9.90 -3.10
CA MET A 1 11.14 9.84 -1.62
C MET A 1 10.84 8.41 -1.20
N SER A 2 11.61 7.83 -0.29
CA SER A 2 11.33 6.47 0.21
C SER A 2 10.66 6.56 1.57
N ILE A 3 9.54 5.87 1.76
CA ILE A 3 8.82 5.78 3.04
C ILE A 3 9.53 4.77 3.95
N ALA A 4 10.04 3.68 3.38
CA ALA A 4 10.79 2.63 4.04
C ALA A 4 12.26 2.60 3.56
N LYS A 5 13.02 1.57 3.91
CA LYS A 5 14.36 1.35 3.35
C LYS A 5 14.28 1.26 1.83
N ASN A 6 15.27 1.84 1.15
CA ASN A 6 15.35 1.77 -0.30
C ASN A 6 15.44 0.32 -0.77
N VAL A 7 14.68 -0.01 -1.81
CA VAL A 7 14.65 -1.34 -2.44
C VAL A 7 15.20 -1.26 -3.87
N GLY A 8 15.75 -2.37 -4.35
CA GLY A 8 16.30 -2.49 -5.71
C GLY A 8 17.79 -2.18 -5.84
N GLY A 9 18.36 -2.50 -7.01
CA GLY A 9 19.80 -2.43 -7.28
C GLY A 9 20.36 -1.01 -7.39
N VAL A 10 19.60 -0.05 -7.92
CA VAL A 10 20.06 1.33 -8.11
C VAL A 10 20.32 2.07 -6.79
N PRO A 11 19.42 2.01 -5.77
CA PRO A 11 19.72 2.55 -4.44
C PRO A 11 20.91 1.90 -3.75
N HIS A 12 21.09 0.58 -3.91
CA HIS A 12 22.24 -0.15 -3.38
C HIS A 12 23.55 0.30 -4.04
N MET A 13 23.58 0.41 -5.36
CA MET A 13 24.72 0.93 -6.12
C MET A 13 25.07 2.36 -5.71
N LEU A 14 24.07 3.25 -5.62
CA LEU A 14 24.26 4.63 -5.18
C LEU A 14 24.70 4.72 -3.70
N SER A 15 24.24 3.82 -2.83
CA SER A 15 24.67 3.74 -1.43
C SER A 15 26.13 3.33 -1.31
N ASN A 16 26.58 2.32 -2.05
CA ASN A 16 27.95 1.81 -2.02
C ASN A 16 28.96 2.84 -2.55
N ILE A 17 28.60 3.63 -3.56
CA ILE A 17 29.43 4.74 -4.08
C ILE A 17 29.52 5.87 -3.04
N ARG A 18 28.48 6.09 -2.22
CA ARG A 18 28.44 7.14 -1.18
C ARG A 18 29.21 6.79 0.10
N SER A 19 29.33 5.51 0.44
CA SER A 19 29.94 5.06 1.71
C SER A 19 31.47 4.98 1.64
N SER A 20 32.11 5.24 0.51
CA SER A 20 33.56 5.27 0.43
C SER A 20 34.10 6.65 0.75
N ASP A 21 34.32 6.94 2.02
CA ASP A 21 35.18 8.05 2.48
C ASP A 21 36.55 7.98 1.76
N SER A 22 37.03 6.77 1.49
CA SER A 22 38.18 6.49 0.64
C SER A 22 38.15 7.13 -0.75
N TYR A 23 36.98 7.43 -1.34
CA TYR A 23 36.92 8.09 -2.64
C TYR A 23 37.22 9.59 -2.55
N TYR A 24 36.72 10.25 -1.53
CA TYR A 24 37.02 11.68 -1.32
C TYR A 24 38.47 11.91 -0.88
N ASP A 25 38.97 11.10 0.02
CA ASP A 25 40.37 11.15 0.52
C ASP A 25 41.35 10.77 -0.59
N LEU A 26 41.06 9.77 -1.41
CA LEU A 26 41.91 9.40 -2.55
C LEU A 26 41.95 10.51 -3.61
N LYS A 27 40.82 11.18 -3.87
CA LYS A 27 40.72 12.28 -4.85
C LYS A 27 41.51 13.48 -4.38
N GLU A 28 41.44 13.86 -3.12
CA GLU A 28 42.14 15.00 -2.54
C GLU A 28 43.63 14.74 -2.45
N ASN A 29 44.02 13.56 -1.98
CA ASN A 29 45.45 13.17 -1.86
C ASN A 29 46.13 13.02 -3.22
N VAL A 30 45.48 12.40 -4.21
CA VAL A 30 46.06 12.27 -5.57
C VAL A 30 46.18 13.62 -6.25
N THR A 31 45.18 14.48 -6.11
CA THR A 31 45.23 15.83 -6.72
C THR A 31 46.31 16.69 -6.09
N ASN A 32 46.41 16.69 -4.77
CA ASN A 32 47.44 17.45 -4.03
C ASN A 32 48.86 16.94 -4.26
N THR A 33 49.04 15.63 -4.48
CA THR A 33 50.33 15.02 -4.77
C THR A 33 50.80 15.34 -6.19
N LEU A 34 49.87 15.33 -7.17
CA LEU A 34 50.17 15.63 -8.57
C LEU A 34 50.56 17.11 -8.78
N TYR A 35 49.96 18.06 -8.07
CA TYR A 35 50.33 19.48 -8.13
C TYR A 35 51.72 19.78 -7.54
N LYS A 36 52.31 18.88 -6.75
CA LYS A 36 53.65 19.02 -6.17
C LYS A 36 54.77 18.51 -7.09
N LEU A 37 54.47 17.91 -8.24
CA LEU A 37 55.47 17.39 -9.18
C LEU A 37 55.80 18.41 -10.30
N PRO A 38 57.05 18.54 -10.74
CA PRO A 38 57.40 19.39 -11.87
C PRO A 38 56.69 18.94 -13.14
N GLY A 39 55.93 19.84 -13.79
CA GLY A 39 55.08 19.49 -14.95
C GLY A 39 53.74 18.88 -14.61
N GLY A 40 53.33 18.86 -13.35
CA GLY A 40 52.06 18.29 -12.84
C GLY A 40 50.80 18.91 -13.44
N ASP A 41 50.87 20.18 -13.84
CA ASP A 41 49.74 20.88 -14.49
C ASP A 41 49.34 20.23 -15.80
N HIS A 42 50.29 19.83 -16.65
CA HIS A 42 50.03 19.13 -17.90
C HIS A 42 49.54 17.69 -17.68
N ILE A 43 49.99 17.04 -16.62
CA ILE A 43 49.53 15.70 -16.25
C ILE A 43 48.12 15.78 -15.71
N VAL A 44 47.77 16.77 -14.89
CA VAL A 44 46.44 17.02 -14.37
C VAL A 44 45.44 17.35 -15.49
N GLU A 45 45.85 18.13 -16.51
CA GLU A 45 45.00 18.41 -17.67
C GLU A 45 44.78 17.16 -18.54
N ARG A 46 45.80 16.34 -18.79
CA ARG A 46 45.65 15.05 -19.48
C ARG A 46 44.77 14.08 -18.68
N ILE A 47 44.97 14.02 -17.37
CA ILE A 47 44.12 13.21 -16.47
C ILE A 47 42.69 13.77 -16.45
N LYS A 48 42.50 15.09 -16.49
CA LYS A 48 41.15 15.68 -16.61
C LYS A 48 40.47 15.28 -17.92
N LYS A 49 41.21 15.26 -19.06
CA LYS A 49 40.69 14.77 -20.34
C LYS A 49 40.42 13.26 -20.35
N THR A 50 41.30 12.45 -19.78
CA THR A 50 41.13 11.00 -19.66
C THR A 50 40.07 10.65 -18.57
N LYS A 51 39.99 11.46 -17.47
CA LYS A 51 38.95 11.39 -16.46
C LYS A 51 37.56 11.72 -17.01
N SER A 52 37.45 12.55 -18.07
CA SER A 52 36.14 12.77 -18.69
C SER A 52 35.56 11.45 -19.22
N ASN A 53 36.40 10.58 -19.78
CA ASN A 53 36.00 9.29 -20.31
C ASN A 53 35.83 8.19 -19.24
N LEU A 54 36.57 8.26 -18.12
CA LEU A 54 36.43 7.37 -16.98
C LEU A 54 35.37 7.87 -15.98
N LYS A 55 35.18 9.19 -15.84
CA LYS A 55 34.05 9.78 -15.12
C LYS A 55 32.71 9.32 -15.70
N GLN A 56 32.65 9.00 -16.98
CA GLN A 56 31.42 8.54 -17.65
C GLN A 56 30.83 7.27 -17.06
N ILE A 57 31.55 6.48 -16.30
CA ILE A 57 31.09 5.18 -15.81
C ILE A 57 30.62 5.21 -14.34
N ILE A 58 30.92 6.27 -13.55
CA ILE A 58 30.85 6.17 -12.07
C ILE A 58 30.06 7.30 -11.36
N LEU A 59 29.61 8.38 -12.02
CA LEU A 59 28.96 9.50 -11.33
C LEU A 59 27.43 9.49 -11.43
N PRO A 60 26.72 9.70 -10.30
CA PRO A 60 25.25 9.61 -10.25
C PRO A 60 24.49 10.60 -11.16
N GLY A 61 25.15 11.65 -11.67
CA GLY A 61 24.51 12.67 -12.50
C GLY A 61 24.59 12.43 -14.00
N GLN A 62 25.46 11.54 -14.44
CA GLN A 62 25.81 11.43 -15.86
C GLN A 62 24.69 10.96 -16.76
N MET A 63 23.83 10.07 -16.27
CA MET A 63 22.64 9.66 -17.02
C MET A 63 21.76 10.86 -17.37
N PHE A 64 21.60 11.78 -16.45
CA PHE A 64 20.81 13.00 -16.65
C PHE A 64 21.54 13.99 -17.57
N GLU A 65 22.86 14.14 -17.42
CA GLU A 65 23.66 14.99 -18.29
C GLU A 65 23.66 14.48 -19.75
N CYS A 66 23.71 13.16 -19.96
CA CYS A 66 23.55 12.57 -21.29
C CYS A 66 22.15 12.83 -21.90
N MET A 67 21.16 13.06 -21.08
CA MET A 67 19.81 13.46 -21.50
C MET A 67 19.65 14.97 -21.71
N GLY A 68 20.75 15.76 -21.60
CA GLY A 68 20.71 17.20 -21.71
C GLY A 68 20.20 17.93 -20.47
N ILE A 69 20.12 17.23 -19.32
CA ILE A 69 19.64 17.78 -18.05
C ILE A 69 20.85 18.12 -17.17
N SER A 70 20.96 19.36 -16.75
CA SER A 70 22.03 19.77 -15.82
C SER A 70 21.85 19.14 -14.45
N TYR A 71 22.93 18.57 -13.89
CA TYR A 71 22.88 17.91 -12.58
C TYR A 71 23.72 18.67 -11.56
N LEU A 72 23.10 19.09 -10.46
CA LEU A 72 23.72 19.78 -9.34
C LEU A 72 23.61 18.91 -8.08
N GLY A 73 24.74 18.54 -7.51
CA GLY A 73 24.76 17.74 -6.28
C GLY A 73 25.73 16.56 -6.31
N PRO A 74 25.70 15.68 -5.29
CA PRO A 74 24.79 15.69 -4.14
C PRO A 74 25.04 16.84 -3.15
N VAL A 75 23.98 17.42 -2.58
CA VAL A 75 24.05 18.52 -1.60
C VAL A 75 23.41 18.05 -0.29
N ASN A 76 24.02 18.43 0.84
CA ASN A 76 23.41 18.18 2.15
C ASN A 76 22.12 19.02 2.31
N GLY A 77 20.96 18.34 2.39
CA GLY A 77 19.67 18.99 2.51
C GLY A 77 19.35 19.59 3.89
N HIS A 78 20.21 19.36 4.87
CA HIS A 78 20.11 20.00 6.19
C HIS A 78 20.98 21.25 6.31
N ASP A 79 21.73 21.61 5.25
CA ASP A 79 22.54 22.82 5.17
C ASP A 79 21.85 23.85 4.29
N ILE A 80 21.08 24.73 4.94
CA ILE A 80 20.27 25.74 4.25
C ILE A 80 21.12 26.70 3.43
N GLU A 81 22.29 27.09 3.93
CA GLU A 81 23.19 28.03 3.21
C GLU A 81 23.70 27.43 1.91
N LYS A 82 24.08 26.13 1.93
CA LYS A 82 24.49 25.44 0.70
C LYS A 82 23.32 25.27 -0.27
N LEU A 83 22.13 24.97 0.23
CA LEU A 83 20.92 24.87 -0.61
C LEU A 83 20.64 26.19 -1.31
N ILE A 84 20.69 27.32 -0.59
CA ILE A 84 20.51 28.67 -1.18
C ILE A 84 21.52 28.91 -2.31
N LYS A 85 22.80 28.60 -2.07
CA LYS A 85 23.85 28.76 -3.10
C LYS A 85 23.57 27.92 -4.34
N VAL A 86 23.17 26.66 -4.16
CA VAL A 86 22.84 25.75 -5.27
C VAL A 86 21.60 26.21 -6.03
N PHE A 87 20.56 26.69 -5.35
CA PHE A 87 19.40 27.27 -6.00
C PHE A 87 19.75 28.53 -6.81
N HIS A 88 20.63 29.37 -6.31
CA HIS A 88 21.12 30.53 -7.08
C HIS A 88 21.86 30.11 -8.34
N VAL A 89 22.67 29.07 -8.31
CA VAL A 89 23.30 28.50 -9.50
C VAL A 89 22.26 27.92 -10.46
N ALA A 90 21.35 27.11 -9.94
CA ALA A 90 20.28 26.49 -10.76
C ALA A 90 19.44 27.52 -11.52
N LYS A 91 19.11 28.66 -10.89
CA LYS A 91 18.35 29.77 -11.52
C LYS A 91 19.06 30.43 -12.71
N ARG A 92 20.38 30.29 -12.82
CA ARG A 92 21.18 30.85 -13.93
C ARG A 92 21.33 29.89 -15.10
N ILE A 93 20.99 28.63 -14.91
CA ILE A 93 21.04 27.59 -15.95
C ILE A 93 19.81 27.70 -16.83
N ASN A 94 20.01 27.88 -18.10
CA ASN A 94 18.90 27.86 -19.06
C ASN A 94 18.62 26.43 -19.48
N GLY A 95 17.49 25.88 -19.03
CA GLY A 95 17.07 24.49 -19.31
C GLY A 95 16.64 23.71 -18.06
N ALA A 96 16.46 22.41 -18.22
CA ALA A 96 16.09 21.53 -17.12
C ALA A 96 17.28 21.26 -16.17
N VAL A 97 17.04 21.36 -14.87
CA VAL A 97 18.04 21.16 -13.83
C VAL A 97 17.55 20.18 -12.78
N ILE A 98 18.37 19.18 -12.46
CA ILE A 98 18.17 18.31 -11.31
C ILE A 98 19.08 18.75 -10.18
N ILE A 99 18.48 19.07 -9.02
CA ILE A 99 19.22 19.32 -7.78
C ILE A 99 19.10 18.08 -6.91
N HIS A 100 20.22 17.36 -6.74
CA HIS A 100 20.25 16.17 -5.90
C HIS A 100 20.51 16.54 -4.45
N VAL A 101 19.47 16.51 -3.63
CA VAL A 101 19.53 16.81 -2.20
C VAL A 101 19.53 15.53 -1.39
N VAL A 102 20.49 15.39 -0.49
CA VAL A 102 20.61 14.26 0.44
C VAL A 102 20.12 14.69 1.82
N THR A 103 19.13 13.98 2.35
CA THR A 103 18.57 14.25 3.67
C THR A 103 18.54 12.99 4.52
N HIS A 104 18.54 13.17 5.83
CA HIS A 104 18.21 12.15 6.83
C HIS A 104 16.76 12.34 7.28
N LYS A 105 15.89 11.36 6.97
CA LYS A 105 14.50 11.41 7.42
C LYS A 105 14.44 11.36 8.95
N GLY A 106 13.69 12.29 9.55
CA GLY A 106 13.60 12.43 11.01
C GLY A 106 14.74 13.22 11.65
N HIS A 107 15.61 13.87 10.85
CA HIS A 107 16.77 14.65 11.34
C HIS A 107 16.40 15.61 12.46
N GLY A 108 17.19 15.57 13.53
CA GLY A 108 16.98 16.37 14.74
C GLY A 108 16.14 15.70 15.82
N TYR A 109 15.49 14.56 15.51
CA TYR A 109 14.73 13.80 16.49
C TYR A 109 15.15 12.32 16.49
N LYS A 110 15.98 11.93 17.45
CA LYS A 110 16.62 10.60 17.51
C LYS A 110 15.67 9.41 17.34
N PRO A 111 14.45 9.39 17.95
CA PRO A 111 13.51 8.29 17.71
C PRO A 111 13.07 8.15 16.26
N ALA A 112 12.86 9.27 15.55
CA ALA A 112 12.49 9.28 14.14
C ALA A 112 13.67 8.90 13.22
N GLU A 113 14.88 9.33 13.53
CA GLU A 113 16.09 8.94 12.81
C GLU A 113 16.34 7.42 12.89
N ARG A 114 16.03 6.80 14.04
CA ARG A 114 16.17 5.35 14.26
C ARG A 114 15.08 4.54 13.58
N ASN A 115 13.87 5.07 13.46
CA ASN A 115 12.73 4.39 12.83
C ASN A 115 11.90 5.37 11.97
N PRO A 116 12.46 5.82 10.84
CA PRO A 116 11.82 6.84 10.01
C PRO A 116 10.49 6.39 9.38
N ALA A 117 10.29 5.08 9.19
CA ALA A 117 9.02 4.54 8.66
C ALA A 117 7.88 4.75 9.66
N LYS A 118 8.09 4.42 10.94
CA LYS A 118 7.10 4.62 12.01
C LYS A 118 6.65 6.08 12.12
N PHE A 119 7.60 7.02 12.02
CA PHE A 119 7.33 8.47 12.17
C PHE A 119 6.90 9.15 10.88
N HIS A 120 6.67 8.39 9.79
CA HIS A 120 6.16 8.95 8.55
C HIS A 120 4.71 9.42 8.64
N GLY A 121 3.88 8.70 9.38
CA GLY A 121 2.46 8.99 9.58
C GLY A 121 1.99 8.50 10.95
N ILE A 122 2.76 8.82 12.00
CA ILE A 122 2.44 8.44 13.37
C ILE A 122 1.27 9.29 13.91
N GLY A 123 0.37 8.67 14.69
CA GLY A 123 -0.64 9.36 15.47
C GLY A 123 -0.03 10.19 16.62
N PRO A 124 -0.84 10.74 17.54
CA PRO A 124 -0.33 11.42 18.73
C PRO A 124 0.64 10.51 19.51
N PHE A 125 1.82 11.05 19.86
CA PHE A 125 2.85 10.29 20.55
C PHE A 125 3.53 11.13 21.65
N ASP A 126 4.12 10.44 22.62
CA ASP A 126 4.93 11.06 23.66
C ASP A 126 6.30 11.48 23.08
N ILE A 127 6.61 12.77 23.16
CA ILE A 127 7.77 13.36 22.50
C ILE A 127 9.10 12.92 23.12
N VAL A 128 9.10 12.55 24.40
CA VAL A 128 10.32 12.12 25.12
C VAL A 128 10.68 10.68 24.77
N THR A 129 9.68 9.81 24.76
CA THR A 129 9.87 8.38 24.54
C THR A 129 9.70 7.93 23.08
N GLY A 130 9.06 8.74 22.24
CA GLY A 130 8.67 8.38 20.87
C GLY A 130 7.61 7.28 20.82
N LYS A 131 6.92 7.00 21.93
CA LYS A 131 5.85 6.01 21.98
C LYS A 131 4.53 6.63 21.57
N GLU A 132 3.81 5.95 20.70
CA GLU A 132 2.47 6.33 20.29
C GLU A 132 1.50 6.23 21.47
N LEU A 133 0.65 7.25 21.62
CA LEU A 133 -0.43 7.24 22.57
C LEU A 133 -1.56 6.42 21.98
N LYS A 134 -1.77 5.22 22.48
CA LYS A 134 -2.85 4.34 21.99
C LYS A 134 -4.20 5.01 22.18
N SER A 135 -4.96 5.10 21.09
CA SER A 135 -6.32 5.62 21.10
C SER A 135 -7.36 4.57 21.54
N SER A 136 -7.03 3.28 21.44
CA SER A 136 -7.90 2.15 21.80
C SER A 136 -7.10 0.86 21.94
N ASP A 137 -7.56 -0.05 22.80
CA ASP A 137 -7.02 -1.41 22.92
C ASP A 137 -7.72 -2.42 21.98
N LYS A 138 -8.74 -1.99 21.24
CA LYS A 138 -9.43 -2.86 20.26
C LYS A 138 -8.61 -3.04 19.01
N PRO A 139 -8.58 -4.26 18.42
CA PRO A 139 -7.84 -4.52 17.18
C PRO A 139 -8.41 -3.72 16.01
N THR A 140 -7.55 -3.31 15.12
CA THR A 140 -7.93 -2.73 13.82
C THR A 140 -8.14 -3.82 12.78
N TYR A 141 -8.76 -3.49 11.63
CA TYR A 141 -8.83 -4.41 10.50
C TYR A 141 -7.45 -4.84 10.02
N SER A 142 -6.47 -3.93 9.99
CA SER A 142 -5.08 -4.25 9.64
C SER A 142 -4.44 -5.23 10.65
N ASP A 143 -4.78 -5.15 11.95
CA ASP A 143 -4.31 -6.13 12.96
C ASP A 143 -4.91 -7.51 12.74
N VAL A 144 -6.22 -7.57 12.45
CA VAL A 144 -6.92 -8.83 12.13
C VAL A 144 -6.34 -9.47 10.87
N PHE A 145 -6.12 -8.67 9.82
CA PHE A 145 -5.46 -9.13 8.59
C PHE A 145 -4.06 -9.68 8.90
N SER A 146 -3.24 -8.91 9.64
CA SER A 146 -1.87 -9.27 10.02
C SER A 146 -1.79 -10.60 10.76
N GLU A 147 -2.67 -10.81 11.72
CA GLU A 147 -2.72 -12.06 12.50
C GLU A 147 -3.15 -13.24 11.62
N LYS A 148 -4.22 -13.06 10.84
CA LYS A 148 -4.79 -14.13 10.02
C LYS A 148 -3.86 -14.57 8.89
N ILE A 149 -3.22 -13.66 8.17
CA ILE A 149 -2.29 -14.02 7.09
C ILE A 149 -1.07 -14.76 7.67
N CYS A 150 -0.57 -14.36 8.83
CA CYS A 150 0.51 -15.08 9.50
C CYS A 150 0.11 -16.49 9.94
N GLN A 151 -1.11 -16.68 10.44
CA GLN A 151 -1.64 -17.99 10.81
C GLN A 151 -1.75 -18.92 9.60
N LEU A 152 -2.27 -18.41 8.48
CA LEU A 152 -2.42 -19.18 7.23
C LEU A 152 -1.04 -19.52 6.64
N ALA A 153 -0.11 -18.57 6.59
CA ALA A 153 1.24 -18.79 6.07
C ALA A 153 2.11 -19.76 6.90
N LYS A 154 1.78 -19.99 8.18
CA LYS A 154 2.39 -21.07 8.97
C LYS A 154 1.98 -22.45 8.47
N LYS A 155 0.74 -22.58 8.01
CA LYS A 155 0.16 -23.84 7.54
C LYS A 155 0.46 -24.12 6.06
N ASP A 156 0.52 -23.07 5.24
CA ASP A 156 0.74 -23.15 3.80
C ASP A 156 1.96 -22.32 3.38
N LYS A 157 3.02 -23.00 2.94
CA LYS A 157 4.27 -22.37 2.52
C LYS A 157 4.18 -21.67 1.16
N SER A 158 3.16 -21.93 0.37
CA SER A 158 2.93 -21.26 -0.92
C SER A 158 2.42 -19.82 -0.77
N ILE A 159 1.91 -19.45 0.42
CA ILE A 159 1.44 -18.10 0.69
C ILE A 159 2.62 -17.14 0.79
N VAL A 160 2.62 -16.10 -0.05
CA VAL A 160 3.59 -15.01 -0.07
C VAL A 160 2.88 -13.66 0.06
N ALA A 161 3.54 -12.68 0.65
CA ALA A 161 2.96 -11.34 0.84
C ALA A 161 3.74 -10.30 0.04
N VAL A 162 3.01 -9.44 -0.66
CA VAL A 162 3.53 -8.34 -1.46
C VAL A 162 2.94 -7.03 -0.97
N THR A 163 3.73 -5.98 -0.97
CA THR A 163 3.26 -4.60 -0.72
C THR A 163 4.07 -3.59 -1.54
N ALA A 164 3.55 -2.37 -1.65
CA ALA A 164 4.19 -1.27 -2.36
C ALA A 164 4.52 -0.13 -1.39
N ALA A 165 5.61 -0.28 -0.62
CA ALA A 165 6.09 0.66 0.41
C ALA A 165 5.13 0.91 1.59
N MET A 166 4.22 -0.03 1.87
CA MET A 166 3.19 0.10 2.91
C MET A 166 3.20 -1.04 3.96
N PRO A 167 4.35 -1.61 4.37
CA PRO A 167 4.35 -2.77 5.27
C PRO A 167 3.73 -2.46 6.64
N ASP A 168 3.98 -1.26 7.19
CA ASP A 168 3.43 -0.82 8.47
C ASP A 168 1.90 -0.64 8.37
N GLY A 169 1.47 0.13 7.38
CA GLY A 169 0.08 0.54 7.26
C GLY A 169 -0.88 -0.58 6.86
N THR A 170 -0.39 -1.59 6.13
CA THR A 170 -1.17 -2.78 5.76
C THR A 170 -1.05 -3.94 6.76
N GLY A 171 -0.28 -3.77 7.86
CA GLY A 171 -0.10 -4.80 8.89
C GLY A 171 0.87 -5.93 8.53
N LEU A 172 1.69 -5.78 7.47
CA LEU A 172 2.62 -6.84 7.03
C LEU A 172 3.95 -6.90 7.81
N ASN A 173 4.19 -6.01 8.77
CA ASN A 173 5.42 -6.02 9.58
C ASN A 173 5.66 -7.31 10.34
N LYS A 174 4.60 -7.96 10.84
CA LYS A 174 4.70 -9.25 11.53
C LYS A 174 5.07 -10.35 10.53
N PHE A 175 4.44 -10.35 9.36
CA PHE A 175 4.72 -11.30 8.30
C PHE A 175 6.16 -11.18 7.80
N SER A 176 6.67 -9.97 7.56
CA SER A 176 8.03 -9.72 7.10
C SER A 176 9.11 -10.22 8.07
N LYS A 177 8.83 -10.18 9.39
CA LYS A 177 9.74 -10.70 10.42
C LYS A 177 9.72 -12.22 10.52
N TRP A 178 8.55 -12.84 10.37
CA TRP A 178 8.38 -14.28 10.53
C TRP A 178 8.70 -15.07 9.26
N PHE A 179 8.49 -14.47 8.10
CA PHE A 179 8.66 -15.09 6.79
C PHE A 179 9.42 -14.18 5.82
N PRO A 180 10.69 -13.78 6.13
CA PRO A 180 11.42 -12.81 5.32
C PRO A 180 11.61 -13.24 3.87
N ASP A 181 11.76 -14.53 3.60
CA ASP A 181 11.93 -15.08 2.24
C ASP A 181 10.63 -15.15 1.42
N ARG A 182 9.50 -14.83 2.06
CA ARG A 182 8.15 -14.84 1.46
C ARG A 182 7.46 -13.47 1.52
N PHE A 183 8.22 -12.44 1.88
CA PHE A 183 7.77 -11.06 1.95
C PHE A 183 8.50 -10.21 0.91
N PHE A 184 7.73 -9.46 0.12
CA PHE A 184 8.25 -8.62 -0.95
C PHE A 184 7.67 -7.20 -0.85
N ASP A 185 8.53 -6.23 -0.60
CA ASP A 185 8.21 -4.81 -0.71
C ASP A 185 8.86 -4.27 -1.98
N VAL A 186 8.04 -3.93 -2.97
CA VAL A 186 8.51 -3.47 -4.28
C VAL A 186 8.78 -1.96 -4.32
N GLY A 187 8.60 -1.25 -3.21
CA GLY A 187 8.64 0.21 -3.18
C GLY A 187 7.33 0.81 -3.71
N ILE A 188 7.34 2.12 -4.03
CA ILE A 188 6.14 2.80 -4.56
C ILE A 188 6.01 2.44 -6.05
N ALA A 189 5.48 1.25 -6.32
CA ALA A 189 5.34 0.68 -7.66
C ALA A 189 4.18 -0.34 -7.67
N GLU A 190 2.96 0.13 -7.53
CA GLU A 190 1.76 -0.70 -7.41
C GLU A 190 1.52 -1.54 -8.68
N GLU A 191 1.79 -0.99 -9.86
CA GLU A 191 1.71 -1.68 -11.14
C GLU A 191 2.66 -2.89 -11.18
N HIS A 192 3.91 -2.67 -10.74
CA HIS A 192 4.90 -3.75 -10.64
C HIS A 192 4.48 -4.81 -9.61
N ALA A 193 3.91 -4.40 -8.48
CA ALA A 193 3.44 -5.32 -7.45
C ALA A 193 2.39 -6.29 -7.99
N VAL A 194 1.46 -5.81 -8.82
CA VAL A 194 0.41 -6.64 -9.43
C VAL A 194 0.99 -7.60 -10.45
N THR A 195 1.81 -7.12 -11.40
CA THR A 195 2.46 -7.95 -12.41
C THR A 195 3.38 -9.01 -11.77
N PHE A 196 4.12 -8.62 -10.74
CA PHE A 196 4.97 -9.53 -9.96
C PHE A 196 4.15 -10.61 -9.23
N SER A 197 3.01 -10.22 -8.64
CA SER A 197 2.06 -11.16 -8.02
C SER A 197 1.47 -12.13 -9.06
N ALA A 198 1.13 -11.64 -10.25
CA ALA A 198 0.66 -12.49 -11.36
C ALA A 198 1.71 -13.56 -11.74
N GLY A 199 2.98 -13.17 -11.87
CA GLY A 199 4.08 -14.09 -12.14
C GLY A 199 4.25 -15.15 -11.05
N MET A 200 4.15 -14.77 -9.77
CA MET A 200 4.19 -15.72 -8.65
C MET A 200 3.00 -16.68 -8.65
N ALA A 201 1.79 -16.20 -8.96
CA ALA A 201 0.60 -17.05 -9.07
C ALA A 201 0.74 -18.03 -10.23
N ALA A 202 1.26 -17.60 -11.39
CA ALA A 202 1.56 -18.47 -12.52
C ALA A 202 2.63 -19.54 -12.17
N GLY A 203 3.55 -19.21 -11.25
CA GLY A 203 4.54 -20.14 -10.69
C GLY A 203 4.01 -21.06 -9.59
N GLY A 204 2.71 -21.04 -9.28
CA GLY A 204 2.06 -21.91 -8.30
C GLY A 204 2.10 -21.41 -6.84
N LEU A 205 2.52 -20.16 -6.60
CA LEU A 205 2.41 -19.54 -5.31
C LEU A 205 1.03 -18.89 -5.10
N LYS A 206 0.72 -18.53 -3.85
CA LYS A 206 -0.50 -17.82 -3.47
C LYS A 206 -0.15 -16.41 -2.98
N PRO A 207 0.03 -15.45 -3.89
CA PRO A 207 0.37 -14.09 -3.51
C PRO A 207 -0.81 -13.34 -2.91
N VAL A 208 -0.55 -12.64 -1.80
CA VAL A 208 -1.44 -11.67 -1.19
C VAL A 208 -0.83 -10.30 -1.37
N PHE A 209 -1.42 -9.48 -2.24
CA PHE A 209 -1.01 -8.10 -2.42
C PHE A 209 -1.81 -7.20 -1.48
N ALA A 210 -1.14 -6.69 -0.43
CA ALA A 210 -1.73 -5.78 0.54
C ALA A 210 -1.41 -4.33 0.17
N VAL A 211 -2.45 -3.53 -0.04
CA VAL A 211 -2.36 -2.20 -0.62
C VAL A 211 -3.51 -1.31 -0.14
N TYR A 212 -3.31 0.01 -0.11
CA TYR A 212 -4.41 0.94 0.13
C TYR A 212 -5.30 1.08 -1.10
N SER A 213 -6.61 1.15 -0.87
CA SER A 213 -7.62 1.26 -1.91
C SER A 213 -7.31 2.38 -2.93
N SER A 214 -6.98 3.58 -2.46
CA SER A 214 -6.67 4.73 -3.33
C SER A 214 -5.43 4.51 -4.21
N PHE A 215 -4.46 3.72 -3.77
CA PHE A 215 -3.23 3.46 -4.52
C PHE A 215 -3.37 2.31 -5.50
N LEU A 216 -4.26 1.37 -5.23
CA LEU A 216 -4.53 0.25 -6.14
C LEU A 216 -5.05 0.69 -7.52
N GLN A 217 -5.71 1.85 -7.60
CA GLN A 217 -6.19 2.38 -8.88
C GLN A 217 -5.09 2.62 -9.91
N ARG A 218 -3.81 2.78 -9.49
CA ARG A 218 -2.67 2.89 -10.40
C ARG A 218 -2.44 1.62 -11.21
N ALA A 219 -2.81 0.47 -10.68
CA ALA A 219 -2.57 -0.85 -11.27
C ALA A 219 -3.82 -1.44 -11.94
N TYR A 220 -4.78 -0.60 -12.37
CA TYR A 220 -6.02 -1.06 -12.98
C TYR A 220 -5.78 -1.96 -14.19
N ASP A 221 -4.90 -1.54 -15.10
CA ASP A 221 -4.57 -2.31 -16.30
C ASP A 221 -3.90 -3.65 -15.97
N GLN A 222 -2.95 -3.66 -15.03
CA GLN A 222 -2.27 -4.89 -14.63
C GLN A 222 -3.21 -5.87 -13.92
N ILE A 223 -4.18 -5.39 -13.14
CA ILE A 223 -5.22 -6.24 -12.55
C ILE A 223 -6.04 -6.91 -13.64
N LEU A 224 -6.48 -6.11 -14.62
CA LEU A 224 -7.27 -6.61 -15.75
C LEU A 224 -6.45 -7.59 -16.59
N HIS A 225 -5.32 -7.14 -17.11
CA HIS A 225 -4.55 -7.82 -18.17
C HIS A 225 -3.68 -8.95 -17.61
N ASP A 226 -2.90 -8.70 -16.55
CA ASP A 226 -1.93 -9.66 -16.07
C ASP A 226 -2.55 -10.70 -15.13
N VAL A 227 -3.63 -10.36 -14.44
CA VAL A 227 -4.25 -11.24 -13.43
C VAL A 227 -5.59 -11.80 -13.91
N CYS A 228 -6.56 -10.93 -14.24
CA CYS A 228 -7.94 -11.37 -14.41
C CYS A 228 -8.22 -12.07 -15.73
N ILE A 229 -7.64 -11.61 -16.85
CA ILE A 229 -7.77 -12.31 -18.16
C ILE A 229 -7.16 -13.71 -18.09
N GLN A 230 -6.07 -13.87 -17.33
CA GLN A 230 -5.38 -15.15 -17.18
C GLN A 230 -5.95 -16.02 -16.06
N HIS A 231 -6.98 -15.58 -15.34
CA HIS A 231 -7.58 -16.27 -14.19
C HIS A 231 -6.58 -16.64 -13.08
N LEU A 232 -5.53 -15.85 -12.88
CA LEU A 232 -4.49 -16.14 -11.90
C LEU A 232 -4.98 -15.88 -10.47
N HIS A 233 -4.70 -16.81 -9.57
CA HIS A 233 -5.09 -16.72 -8.17
C HIS A 233 -4.22 -15.71 -7.42
N VAL A 234 -4.61 -14.44 -7.48
CA VAL A 234 -4.03 -13.34 -6.68
C VAL A 234 -5.09 -12.85 -5.71
N VAL A 235 -4.74 -12.75 -4.43
CA VAL A 235 -5.58 -12.18 -3.38
C VAL A 235 -5.18 -10.73 -3.16
N PHE A 236 -6.10 -9.80 -3.43
CA PHE A 236 -5.93 -8.37 -3.16
C PHE A 236 -6.52 -8.04 -1.79
N ALA A 237 -5.67 -7.78 -0.80
CA ALA A 237 -6.07 -7.31 0.52
C ALA A 237 -6.08 -5.77 0.51
N ILE A 238 -7.27 -5.19 0.32
CA ILE A 238 -7.45 -3.77 0.07
C ILE A 238 -7.82 -3.07 1.36
N ASP A 239 -6.84 -2.45 1.97
CA ASP A 239 -7.00 -1.64 3.18
C ASP A 239 -7.43 -0.20 2.83
N ARG A 240 -7.99 0.54 3.78
CA ARG A 240 -8.48 1.92 3.59
C ARG A 240 -9.57 2.03 2.53
N ALA A 241 -10.44 1.05 2.42
CA ALA A 241 -11.60 1.12 1.56
C ALA A 241 -12.65 2.09 2.12
N GLY A 242 -13.27 2.90 1.27
CA GLY A 242 -14.23 3.91 1.66
C GLY A 242 -13.59 5.21 2.16
N LEU A 243 -14.30 5.96 3.00
CA LEU A 243 -13.82 7.23 3.57
C LEU A 243 -12.85 6.95 4.71
N VAL A 244 -11.68 7.60 4.70
CA VAL A 244 -10.60 7.35 5.66
C VAL A 244 -10.27 8.52 6.59
N GLY A 245 -10.92 9.65 6.43
CA GLY A 245 -10.83 10.81 7.34
C GLY A 245 -9.41 11.28 7.65
N SER A 246 -8.77 10.68 8.62
CA SER A 246 -7.47 11.13 9.16
C SER A 246 -6.27 10.96 8.23
N ASP A 247 -6.36 10.19 7.15
CA ASP A 247 -5.27 10.05 6.18
C ASP A 247 -5.28 11.17 5.11
N GLY A 248 -6.32 12.02 5.09
CA GLY A 248 -6.42 13.18 4.23
C GLY A 248 -6.95 12.87 2.81
N GLU A 249 -6.98 13.89 1.98
CA GLU A 249 -7.63 13.90 0.66
C GLU A 249 -7.09 12.83 -0.30
N THR A 250 -5.80 12.56 -0.25
CA THR A 250 -5.12 11.67 -1.20
C THR A 250 -5.31 10.17 -0.89
N HIS A 251 -5.94 9.83 0.23
CA HIS A 251 -6.05 8.44 0.71
C HIS A 251 -7.49 7.91 0.69
N GLN A 252 -8.46 8.69 0.19
CA GLN A 252 -9.85 8.25 0.15
C GLN A 252 -10.05 7.07 -0.79
N GLY A 253 -10.51 5.94 -0.25
CA GLY A 253 -10.67 4.67 -0.97
C GLY A 253 -12.07 4.47 -1.53
N ILE A 254 -12.60 5.47 -2.26
CA ILE A 254 -14.00 5.52 -2.69
C ILE A 254 -14.24 4.96 -4.10
N PHE A 255 -13.18 4.71 -4.87
CA PHE A 255 -13.29 4.29 -6.27
C PHE A 255 -13.06 2.80 -6.51
N ASP A 256 -12.59 2.05 -5.50
CA ASP A 256 -12.24 0.64 -5.63
C ASP A 256 -13.40 -0.23 -6.14
N LEU A 257 -14.61 -0.02 -5.62
CA LEU A 257 -15.78 -0.75 -6.11
C LEU A 257 -16.06 -0.48 -7.58
N SER A 258 -15.97 0.79 -8.02
CA SER A 258 -16.24 1.16 -9.42
C SER A 258 -15.31 0.45 -10.40
N PHE A 259 -13.99 0.47 -10.16
CA PHE A 259 -13.07 -0.13 -11.11
C PHE A 259 -12.95 -1.66 -10.95
N LEU A 260 -12.99 -2.20 -9.72
CA LEU A 260 -12.90 -3.65 -9.52
C LEU A 260 -14.10 -4.40 -10.05
N THR A 261 -15.31 -3.85 -9.89
CA THR A 261 -16.52 -4.51 -10.40
C THR A 261 -16.61 -4.46 -11.93
N SER A 262 -15.95 -3.52 -12.60
CA SER A 262 -15.90 -3.46 -14.07
C SER A 262 -14.95 -4.51 -14.67
N ILE A 263 -13.97 -5.01 -13.90
CA ILE A 263 -12.98 -5.96 -14.39
C ILE A 263 -13.59 -7.37 -14.50
N PRO A 264 -13.56 -8.04 -15.69
CA PRO A 264 -14.02 -9.41 -15.83
C PRO A 264 -13.26 -10.38 -14.90
N ASN A 265 -13.91 -11.46 -14.46
CA ASN A 265 -13.33 -12.52 -13.64
C ASN A 265 -12.85 -12.09 -12.23
N MET A 266 -12.94 -10.80 -11.89
CA MET A 266 -12.63 -10.33 -10.54
C MET A 266 -13.79 -10.65 -9.59
N THR A 267 -13.47 -11.28 -8.46
CA THR A 267 -14.39 -11.43 -7.32
C THR A 267 -14.11 -10.33 -6.30
N VAL A 268 -15.15 -9.68 -5.78
CA VAL A 268 -15.01 -8.59 -4.79
C VAL A 268 -15.84 -8.88 -3.56
N MET A 269 -15.20 -8.86 -2.39
CA MET A 269 -15.80 -9.12 -1.09
C MET A 269 -15.61 -7.92 -0.14
N ALA A 270 -16.56 -7.74 0.79
CA ALA A 270 -16.51 -6.72 1.84
C ALA A 270 -16.97 -7.33 3.18
N PRO A 271 -16.06 -7.50 4.16
CA PRO A 271 -16.40 -8.07 5.45
C PRO A 271 -17.17 -7.09 6.34
N LYS A 272 -18.19 -7.58 7.05
CA LYS A 272 -18.98 -6.80 8.01
C LYS A 272 -18.19 -6.44 9.29
N ASN A 273 -17.24 -7.28 9.68
CA ASN A 273 -16.42 -7.14 10.89
C ASN A 273 -15.08 -7.89 10.78
N GLY A 274 -14.28 -7.90 11.85
CA GLY A 274 -12.98 -8.56 11.89
C GLY A 274 -13.08 -10.09 11.76
N SER A 275 -14.07 -10.72 12.36
CA SER A 275 -14.28 -12.17 12.27
C SER A 275 -14.56 -12.59 10.84
N GLU A 276 -15.39 -11.85 10.13
CA GLU A 276 -15.70 -12.13 8.74
C GLU A 276 -14.50 -11.85 7.81
N LEU A 277 -13.69 -10.80 8.08
CA LEU A 277 -12.42 -10.60 7.38
C LEU A 277 -11.51 -11.82 7.50
N SER A 278 -11.38 -12.38 8.69
CA SER A 278 -10.60 -13.61 8.91
C SER A 278 -11.13 -14.80 8.13
N ALA A 279 -12.46 -14.98 8.09
CA ALA A 279 -13.11 -16.05 7.33
C ALA A 279 -12.95 -15.85 5.82
N MET A 280 -13.07 -14.62 5.32
CA MET A 280 -12.89 -14.29 3.90
C MET A 280 -11.44 -14.51 3.44
N LEU A 281 -10.44 -14.19 4.27
CA LEU A 281 -9.03 -14.48 3.96
C LEU A 281 -8.76 -15.99 3.88
N GLU A 282 -9.35 -16.77 4.79
CA GLU A 282 -9.24 -18.24 4.77
C GLU A 282 -9.91 -18.81 3.52
N PHE A 283 -11.12 -18.35 3.21
CA PHE A 283 -11.82 -18.73 1.99
C PHE A 283 -10.99 -18.40 0.74
N ALA A 284 -10.51 -17.17 0.62
CA ALA A 284 -9.75 -16.71 -0.53
C ALA A 284 -8.46 -17.51 -0.78
N LEU A 285 -7.76 -17.91 0.29
CA LEU A 285 -6.47 -18.58 0.17
C LEU A 285 -6.55 -20.11 0.13
N LEU A 286 -7.58 -20.71 0.73
CA LEU A 286 -7.69 -22.17 0.85
C LEU A 286 -8.81 -22.80 0.01
N ASN A 287 -9.87 -22.05 -0.28
CA ASN A 287 -11.08 -22.58 -0.91
C ASN A 287 -11.48 -21.90 -2.22
N PHE A 288 -10.58 -21.07 -2.77
CA PHE A 288 -10.83 -20.32 -3.99
C PHE A 288 -9.56 -20.26 -4.86
N ASN A 289 -9.71 -20.25 -6.19
CA ASN A 289 -8.58 -20.35 -7.13
C ASN A 289 -8.67 -19.37 -8.30
N SER A 290 -9.32 -18.23 -8.11
CA SER A 290 -9.43 -17.17 -9.11
C SER A 290 -9.07 -15.81 -8.50
N PRO A 291 -8.95 -14.73 -9.28
CA PRO A 291 -8.68 -13.40 -8.74
C PRO A 291 -9.74 -12.97 -7.73
N ILE A 292 -9.30 -12.48 -6.58
CA ILE A 292 -10.22 -12.08 -5.52
C ILE A 292 -9.70 -10.88 -4.74
N ALA A 293 -10.58 -9.90 -4.52
CA ALA A 293 -10.33 -8.71 -3.75
C ALA A 293 -11.19 -8.72 -2.47
N ILE A 294 -10.55 -8.51 -1.32
CA ILE A 294 -11.21 -8.33 -0.03
C ILE A 294 -10.94 -6.89 0.41
N ARG A 295 -11.99 -6.07 0.43
CA ARG A 295 -11.88 -4.66 0.79
C ARG A 295 -12.40 -4.38 2.19
N TYR A 296 -11.63 -3.69 3.00
CA TYR A 296 -11.98 -3.37 4.38
C TYR A 296 -11.55 -1.94 4.76
N PRO A 297 -12.31 -1.28 5.70
CA PRO A 297 -12.04 0.11 6.04
C PRO A 297 -10.83 0.26 6.95
N ARG A 298 -10.33 1.48 7.06
CA ARG A 298 -9.38 1.88 8.09
C ARG A 298 -10.06 1.93 9.46
N GLY A 299 -9.34 1.54 10.51
CA GLY A 299 -9.78 1.70 11.90
C GLY A 299 -10.11 0.40 12.59
N GLN A 300 -10.90 0.52 13.67
CA GLN A 300 -11.22 -0.62 14.51
C GLN A 300 -12.05 -1.66 13.76
N ALA A 301 -11.71 -2.92 13.96
CA ALA A 301 -12.55 -4.03 13.54
C ALA A 301 -13.73 -4.13 14.49
N TYR A 302 -14.83 -3.50 14.11
CA TYR A 302 -16.02 -3.42 14.95
C TYR A 302 -16.59 -4.81 15.21
N GLU A 303 -16.92 -5.05 16.46
CA GLU A 303 -17.88 -6.07 16.83
C GLU A 303 -19.28 -5.50 16.55
N THR A 304 -20.02 -6.15 15.69
CA THR A 304 -21.32 -5.65 15.22
C THR A 304 -22.47 -6.06 16.13
N GLY A 305 -22.21 -6.89 17.16
CA GLY A 305 -23.26 -7.61 17.91
C GLY A 305 -23.91 -8.70 17.09
N LEU A 306 -23.38 -9.00 15.91
CA LEU A 306 -23.86 -10.02 14.97
C LEU A 306 -22.86 -11.17 14.81
N GLU A 307 -21.94 -11.32 15.75
CA GLU A 307 -20.90 -12.36 15.76
C GLU A 307 -21.52 -13.78 15.82
N GLU A 308 -22.73 -13.90 16.35
CA GLU A 308 -23.49 -15.15 16.36
C GLU A 308 -23.91 -15.58 14.94
N HIS A 309 -23.97 -14.65 14.00
CA HIS A 309 -24.30 -14.89 12.60
C HIS A 309 -23.01 -15.01 11.76
N ASN A 310 -22.21 -16.02 11.98
CA ASN A 310 -21.00 -16.32 11.19
C ASN A 310 -21.23 -17.56 10.32
N ALA A 311 -22.18 -17.47 9.38
CA ALA A 311 -22.37 -18.53 8.39
C ALA A 311 -21.11 -18.74 7.55
N PRO A 312 -20.75 -19.98 7.18
CA PRO A 312 -19.60 -20.26 6.32
C PRO A 312 -19.64 -19.43 5.03
N ILE A 313 -18.47 -18.95 4.60
CA ILE A 313 -18.35 -18.22 3.34
C ILE A 313 -18.59 -19.20 2.19
N ARG A 314 -19.59 -18.92 1.35
CA ARG A 314 -19.90 -19.65 0.12
C ARG A 314 -19.81 -18.66 -1.05
N TYR A 315 -19.17 -19.07 -2.12
CA TYR A 315 -18.95 -18.21 -3.29
C TYR A 315 -20.26 -17.61 -3.82
N GLY A 316 -20.29 -16.29 -3.95
CA GLY A 316 -21.42 -15.54 -4.48
C GLY A 316 -22.69 -15.60 -3.64
N LYS A 317 -22.60 -15.95 -2.33
CA LYS A 317 -23.75 -16.01 -1.44
C LYS A 317 -23.71 -14.97 -0.35
N ALA A 318 -24.80 -14.22 -0.25
CA ALA A 318 -25.10 -13.31 0.84
C ALA A 318 -25.47 -14.07 2.13
N GLU A 319 -25.52 -13.36 3.24
CA GLU A 319 -25.94 -13.90 4.53
C GLU A 319 -27.21 -13.20 5.02
N MET A 320 -28.27 -13.98 5.24
CA MET A 320 -29.46 -13.49 5.91
C MET A 320 -29.17 -13.32 7.40
N ILE A 321 -29.16 -12.09 7.90
CA ILE A 321 -28.93 -11.79 9.31
C ILE A 321 -30.23 -11.78 10.09
N ILE A 322 -31.22 -11.07 9.59
CA ILE A 322 -32.57 -10.96 10.17
C ILE A 322 -33.59 -11.09 9.03
N GLU A 323 -34.58 -11.92 9.20
CA GLU A 323 -35.65 -12.10 8.23
C GLU A 323 -36.97 -11.59 8.82
N GLU A 324 -37.52 -10.55 8.23
CA GLU A 324 -38.80 -9.91 8.55
C GLU A 324 -39.52 -9.52 7.24
N SER A 325 -40.68 -8.83 7.28
CA SER A 325 -41.63 -8.84 6.14
C SER A 325 -41.71 -7.53 5.34
N ASP A 326 -41.46 -6.36 5.95
CA ASP A 326 -41.91 -5.10 5.31
C ASP A 326 -40.88 -4.48 4.41
N ILE A 327 -39.63 -4.33 4.91
CA ILE A 327 -38.53 -3.68 4.21
C ILE A 327 -37.29 -4.56 4.29
N ALA A 328 -36.54 -4.69 3.20
CA ALA A 328 -35.24 -5.35 3.18
C ALA A 328 -34.11 -4.34 3.04
N LEU A 329 -33.18 -4.35 4.01
CA LEU A 329 -31.91 -3.60 3.95
C LEU A 329 -30.81 -4.56 3.53
N VAL A 330 -30.25 -4.36 2.33
CA VAL A 330 -29.09 -5.11 1.83
C VAL A 330 -27.86 -4.22 2.01
N ALA A 331 -26.96 -4.59 2.90
CA ALA A 331 -25.80 -3.82 3.27
C ALA A 331 -24.51 -4.60 3.09
N ALA A 332 -23.44 -3.92 2.70
CA ALA A 332 -22.12 -4.48 2.50
C ALA A 332 -21.09 -3.90 3.48
N GLY A 333 -20.21 -4.75 3.96
CA GLY A 333 -19.12 -4.36 4.85
C GLY A 333 -19.62 -3.70 6.15
N ASN A 334 -18.90 -2.68 6.60
CA ASN A 334 -19.24 -1.96 7.84
C ASN A 334 -20.58 -1.19 7.80
N MET A 335 -21.19 -1.01 6.61
CA MET A 335 -22.54 -0.42 6.49
C MET A 335 -23.62 -1.26 7.16
N LEU A 336 -23.32 -2.50 7.51
CA LEU A 336 -24.23 -3.34 8.27
C LEU A 336 -24.57 -2.74 9.65
N ILE A 337 -23.63 -2.04 10.28
CA ILE A 337 -23.84 -1.31 11.54
C ILE A 337 -24.90 -0.21 11.34
N THR A 338 -24.80 0.53 10.23
CA THR A 338 -25.77 1.55 9.86
C THR A 338 -27.15 0.92 9.59
N ALA A 339 -27.19 -0.20 8.86
CA ALA A 339 -28.43 -0.91 8.59
C ALA A 339 -29.13 -1.37 9.89
N GLN A 340 -28.37 -1.85 10.88
CA GLN A 340 -28.93 -2.18 12.20
C GLN A 340 -29.52 -0.95 12.91
N ALA A 341 -28.78 0.17 12.94
CA ALA A 341 -29.26 1.40 13.57
C ALA A 341 -30.52 1.95 12.88
N VAL A 342 -30.61 1.81 11.55
CA VAL A 342 -31.81 2.17 10.78
C VAL A 342 -32.97 1.25 11.15
N ARG A 343 -32.71 -0.07 11.25
CA ARG A 343 -33.72 -1.07 11.64
C ARG A 343 -34.35 -0.69 12.98
N GLU A 344 -33.56 -0.42 14.00
CA GLU A 344 -34.07 -0.06 15.34
C GLU A 344 -35.01 1.16 15.26
N LYS A 345 -34.61 2.21 14.54
CA LYS A 345 -35.45 3.41 14.36
C LYS A 345 -36.74 3.15 13.58
N LEU A 346 -36.71 2.27 12.59
CA LEU A 346 -37.89 1.94 11.80
C LEU A 346 -38.83 1.00 12.57
N LYS A 347 -38.27 0.14 13.41
CA LYS A 347 -39.05 -0.73 14.30
C LYS A 347 -39.89 0.06 15.31
N GLU A 348 -39.36 1.17 15.84
CA GLU A 348 -40.12 2.11 16.68
C GLU A 348 -41.34 2.70 15.93
N LYS A 349 -41.31 2.73 14.62
CA LYS A 349 -42.39 3.21 13.76
C LYS A 349 -43.32 2.09 13.28
N GLY A 350 -43.13 0.85 13.76
CA GLY A 350 -43.96 -0.29 13.46
C GLY A 350 -43.61 -1.08 12.20
N TYR A 351 -42.40 -0.84 11.60
CA TYR A 351 -41.94 -1.60 10.43
C TYR A 351 -41.09 -2.80 10.85
N ASN A 352 -41.27 -3.92 10.13
CA ASN A 352 -40.46 -5.14 10.27
C ASN A 352 -39.36 -5.15 9.20
N ILE A 353 -38.11 -5.19 9.61
CA ILE A 353 -36.98 -4.93 8.73
C ILE A 353 -36.10 -6.16 8.60
N THR A 354 -36.01 -6.71 7.40
CA THR A 354 -35.02 -7.72 7.01
C THR A 354 -33.64 -7.06 6.87
N ILE A 355 -32.59 -7.74 7.36
CA ILE A 355 -31.19 -7.33 7.16
C ILE A 355 -30.42 -8.45 6.46
N VAL A 356 -29.79 -8.11 5.33
CA VAL A 356 -28.93 -9.00 4.56
C VAL A 356 -27.53 -8.42 4.49
N ASN A 357 -26.54 -9.24 4.79
CA ASN A 357 -25.11 -8.94 4.60
C ASN A 357 -24.69 -9.39 3.20
N GLU A 358 -24.49 -8.43 2.30
CA GLU A 358 -23.98 -8.67 0.95
C GLU A 358 -22.46 -8.84 1.01
N ARG A 359 -22.01 -10.05 1.28
CA ARG A 359 -20.61 -10.44 1.42
C ARG A 359 -19.81 -10.26 0.13
N PHE A 360 -20.49 -10.55 -1.01
CA PHE A 360 -19.91 -10.48 -2.34
C PHE A 360 -20.53 -9.31 -3.11
N ILE A 361 -19.75 -8.28 -3.34
CA ILE A 361 -20.15 -7.17 -4.21
C ILE A 361 -20.17 -7.64 -5.67
N LYS A 362 -19.29 -8.61 -5.98
CA LYS A 362 -19.24 -9.32 -7.26
C LYS A 362 -18.75 -10.75 -7.07
N PRO A 363 -19.53 -11.76 -7.53
CA PRO A 363 -20.88 -11.64 -8.04
C PRO A 363 -21.89 -11.32 -6.94
N VAL A 364 -22.98 -10.64 -7.29
CA VAL A 364 -24.13 -10.40 -6.41
C VAL A 364 -24.95 -11.68 -6.25
N ASP A 365 -25.48 -11.95 -5.07
CA ASP A 365 -26.39 -13.08 -4.83
C ASP A 365 -27.80 -12.80 -5.39
N THR A 366 -28.01 -13.14 -6.66
CA THR A 366 -29.28 -12.94 -7.35
C THR A 366 -30.41 -13.77 -6.73
N ASP A 367 -30.12 -14.98 -6.22
CA ASP A 367 -31.15 -15.82 -5.57
C ASP A 367 -31.68 -15.16 -4.29
N MET A 368 -30.78 -14.50 -3.54
CA MET A 368 -31.17 -13.73 -2.36
C MET A 368 -32.03 -12.51 -2.76
N LEU A 369 -31.65 -11.78 -3.81
CA LEU A 369 -32.43 -10.65 -4.30
C LEU A 369 -33.83 -11.09 -4.79
N ASP A 370 -33.91 -12.18 -5.51
CA ASP A 370 -35.19 -12.74 -5.98
C ASP A 370 -36.07 -13.14 -4.79
N ARG A 371 -35.49 -13.77 -3.77
CA ARG A 371 -36.21 -14.11 -2.52
C ARG A 371 -36.76 -12.87 -1.83
N LEU A 372 -35.93 -11.81 -1.70
CA LEU A 372 -36.35 -10.55 -1.07
C LEU A 372 -37.46 -9.87 -1.88
N SER A 373 -37.37 -9.87 -3.20
CA SER A 373 -38.39 -9.26 -4.07
C SER A 373 -39.74 -9.90 -3.96
N ALA A 374 -39.80 -11.18 -3.59
CA ALA A 374 -41.04 -11.92 -3.42
C ALA A 374 -41.75 -11.66 -2.07
N VAL A 375 -41.02 -11.21 -1.03
CA VAL A 375 -41.54 -11.10 0.34
C VAL A 375 -41.52 -9.70 0.93
N SER A 376 -40.80 -8.75 0.31
CA SER A 376 -40.66 -7.37 0.82
C SER A 376 -41.22 -6.36 -0.17
N TYR A 377 -41.96 -5.39 0.32
CA TYR A 377 -42.61 -4.36 -0.51
C TYR A 377 -41.61 -3.28 -0.97
N THR A 378 -40.59 -2.99 -0.15
CA THR A 378 -39.61 -1.94 -0.40
C THR A 378 -38.21 -2.50 -0.19
N HIS A 379 -37.31 -2.21 -1.12
CA HIS A 379 -35.91 -2.62 -1.07
C HIS A 379 -35.02 -1.39 -1.00
N LEU A 380 -34.15 -1.35 0.01
CA LEU A 380 -33.11 -0.36 0.16
C LEU A 380 -31.74 -1.04 0.14
N ARG A 381 -30.89 -0.65 -0.82
CA ARG A 381 -29.51 -1.08 -0.90
C ARG A 381 -28.60 0.03 -0.40
N ALA A 382 -27.88 -0.22 0.69
CA ALA A 382 -26.90 0.70 1.22
C ALA A 382 -25.50 0.15 1.00
N HIS A 383 -24.65 0.92 0.32
CA HIS A 383 -23.23 0.65 0.16
C HIS A 383 -22.47 2.00 0.08
N GLU A 384 -21.20 1.98 0.40
CA GLU A 384 -20.33 3.15 0.31
C GLU A 384 -20.10 3.54 -1.16
N THR A 385 -21.00 4.26 -1.78
CA THR A 385 -20.81 4.79 -3.14
C THR A 385 -21.22 6.23 -3.23
N LEU A 386 -20.51 6.97 -4.09
CA LEU A 386 -20.69 8.37 -4.45
C LEU A 386 -22.05 8.73 -5.09
N ARG A 387 -23.02 7.85 -5.16
CA ARG A 387 -24.32 8.16 -5.77
C ARG A 387 -25.21 9.08 -4.93
N HIS A 388 -24.72 9.57 -3.79
CA HIS A 388 -25.45 10.43 -2.86
C HIS A 388 -24.67 11.69 -2.48
N LEU A 389 -23.70 12.14 -3.31
CA LEU A 389 -23.15 13.48 -3.27
C LEU A 389 -23.72 14.34 -4.39
#